data_868c76123affcef8b808bfdc3f338ad8
#
_entry.id   868c76123affcef8b808bfdc3f338ad8
#
_cell.length_a   1.000
_cell.length_b   1.000
_cell.length_c   1.000
_cell.angle_alpha   90.00
_cell.angle_beta   90.00
_cell.angle_gamma   90.00
#
_symmetry.space_group_name_H-M   'P 1'
#
loop_
_entity.id
_entity.type
_entity.pdbx_description
1 polymer ?
#
loop_
_entity_poly.entity_id
_entity_poly.type
_entity_poly.pdbx_seq_one_letter_code
_entity_poly.pdbx_strand_id
1 'polypeptide(L)'
;MQKLKKLFYTALTCTFLINVNIPVNSTEKEVKVYSGRHYNTDRGVYKKFAEETGIKVRLIEAAGISLIERLQREGKNSQADLILLVDAARITNAAKLGLLQSIDSASLENDVLLD
;
A
#
# COMPACT_ATOMS: atom_id res chain seq x y z
N MET A 1 -30.48 74.03 23.52
CA MET A 1 -30.22 73.61 22.12
C MET A 1 -28.92 72.80 22.11
N GLN A 2 -29.02 71.50 22.22
CA GLN A 2 -27.84 70.64 22.16
C GLN A 2 -27.94 69.76 20.91
N LYS A 3 -26.97 69.97 20.02
CA LYS A 3 -26.86 69.21 18.79
C LYS A 3 -26.29 67.82 19.07
N LEU A 4 -27.10 66.79 18.94
CA LEU A 4 -26.74 65.40 19.06
C LEU A 4 -25.85 64.97 17.89
N LYS A 5 -24.55 64.82 18.15
CA LYS A 5 -23.65 64.27 17.14
C LYS A 5 -23.80 62.74 17.11
N LYS A 6 -24.43 62.25 16.04
CA LYS A 6 -24.46 60.82 15.74
C LYS A 6 -23.10 60.40 15.27
N LEU A 7 -22.41 59.62 16.08
CA LEU A 7 -21.18 58.97 15.73
C LEU A 7 -21.49 57.66 15.02
N PHE A 8 -21.32 57.66 13.68
CA PHE A 8 -21.42 56.41 12.89
C PHE A 8 -20.15 55.60 13.11
N TYR A 9 -20.26 54.54 13.89
CA TYR A 9 -19.25 53.48 13.93
C TYR A 9 -19.49 52.54 12.73
N THR A 10 -18.70 52.72 11.68
CA THR A 10 -18.55 51.72 10.59
C THR A 10 -17.67 50.62 11.10
N ALA A 11 -18.28 49.52 11.59
CA ALA A 11 -17.58 48.31 11.89
C ALA A 11 -17.17 47.63 10.59
N LEU A 12 -15.91 47.82 10.21
CA LEU A 12 -15.29 47.11 9.10
C LEU A 12 -14.99 45.66 9.56
N THR A 13 -15.93 44.76 9.34
CA THR A 13 -15.72 43.33 9.57
C THR A 13 -14.78 42.80 8.50
N CYS A 14 -13.51 42.71 8.83
CA CYS A 14 -12.51 42.06 8.01
C CYS A 14 -12.71 40.53 8.13
N THR A 15 -13.46 39.95 7.17
CA THR A 15 -13.63 38.50 7.07
C THR A 15 -12.33 37.91 6.58
N PHE A 16 -11.52 37.43 7.51
CA PHE A 16 -10.29 36.71 7.24
C PHE A 16 -10.68 35.31 6.74
N LEU A 17 -10.71 35.11 5.43
CA LEU A 17 -10.86 33.78 4.82
C LEU A 17 -9.59 32.99 5.10
N ILE A 18 -9.62 32.21 6.16
CA ILE A 18 -8.57 31.22 6.44
C ILE A 18 -8.72 30.12 5.40
N ASN A 19 -7.88 30.15 4.37
CA ASN A 19 -7.69 29.02 3.47
C ASN A 19 -7.01 27.89 4.26
N VAL A 20 -7.80 27.03 4.87
CA VAL A 20 -7.32 25.80 5.49
C VAL A 20 -6.99 24.84 4.34
N ASN A 21 -5.75 24.86 3.88
CA ASN A 21 -5.23 23.78 3.06
C ASN A 21 -5.15 22.53 3.94
N ILE A 22 -6.22 21.75 3.99
CA ILE A 22 -6.21 20.42 4.57
C ILE A 22 -5.36 19.58 3.62
N PRO A 23 -4.19 19.05 4.03
CA PRO A 23 -3.47 18.10 3.20
C PRO A 23 -4.41 16.91 3.03
N VAL A 24 -4.88 16.68 1.80
CA VAL A 24 -5.53 15.44 1.42
C VAL A 24 -4.45 14.38 1.57
N ASN A 25 -4.47 13.69 2.70
CA ASN A 25 -3.63 12.54 2.94
C ASN A 25 -4.18 11.42 2.03
N SER A 26 -3.79 11.48 0.76
CA SER A 26 -4.03 10.37 -0.15
C SER A 26 -3.28 9.19 0.44
N THR A 27 -4.01 8.23 1.00
CA THR A 27 -3.44 6.96 1.44
C THR A 27 -2.83 6.34 0.19
N GLU A 28 -1.52 6.48 0.06
CA GLU A 28 -0.78 5.95 -1.09
C GLU A 28 -1.04 4.45 -1.11
N LYS A 29 -1.62 3.96 -2.21
CA LYS A 29 -1.89 2.53 -2.36
C LYS A 29 -0.56 1.80 -2.42
N GLU A 30 -0.40 0.80 -1.58
CA GLU A 30 0.85 0.06 -1.43
C GLU A 30 0.55 -1.44 -1.41
N VAL A 31 1.40 -2.23 -2.06
CA VAL A 31 1.45 -3.69 -1.93
C VAL A 31 2.78 -4.09 -1.30
N LYS A 32 2.73 -4.89 -0.25
CA LYS A 32 3.91 -5.36 0.49
C LYS A 32 4.29 -6.76 0.04
N VAL A 33 5.47 -6.88 -0.53
CA VAL A 33 6.00 -8.12 -1.09
C VAL A 33 7.14 -8.64 -0.22
N TYR A 34 6.96 -9.83 0.36
CA TYR A 34 8.02 -10.56 1.03
C TYR A 34 8.72 -11.45 0.00
N SER A 35 9.98 -11.14 -0.33
CA SER A 35 10.70 -11.80 -1.41
C SER A 35 11.91 -12.57 -0.91
N GLY A 36 11.93 -13.88 -1.19
CA GLY A 36 13.11 -14.73 -1.10
C GLY A 36 13.97 -14.69 -2.36
N ARG A 37 13.64 -13.83 -3.32
CA ARG A 37 14.35 -13.64 -4.57
C ARG A 37 15.15 -12.34 -4.51
N HIS A 38 16.39 -12.38 -4.97
CA HIS A 38 17.31 -11.23 -4.91
C HIS A 38 17.79 -10.83 -6.32
N TYR A 39 16.93 -10.98 -7.32
CA TYR A 39 17.30 -10.68 -8.70
C TYR A 39 17.01 -9.21 -9.05
N ASN A 40 17.99 -8.54 -9.61
CA ASN A 40 17.83 -7.15 -10.07
C ASN A 40 16.77 -7.00 -11.18
N THR A 41 16.54 -8.05 -11.96
CA THR A 41 15.50 -8.10 -13.00
C THR A 41 14.09 -7.94 -12.42
N ASP A 42 13.83 -8.45 -11.23
CA ASP A 42 12.52 -8.36 -10.58
C ASP A 42 12.17 -6.90 -10.23
N ARG A 43 13.18 -6.06 -9.97
CA ARG A 43 12.96 -4.63 -9.67
C ARG A 43 12.35 -3.88 -10.86
N GLY A 44 12.69 -4.27 -12.09
CA GLY A 44 12.09 -3.72 -13.30
C GLY A 44 10.60 -4.03 -13.40
N VAL A 45 10.19 -5.23 -13.02
CA VAL A 45 8.78 -5.66 -13.00
C VAL A 45 7.98 -4.84 -11.97
N TYR A 46 8.52 -4.68 -10.76
CA TYR A 46 7.85 -3.89 -9.72
C TYR A 46 7.72 -2.41 -10.09
N LYS A 47 8.75 -1.85 -10.73
CA LYS A 47 8.72 -0.47 -11.22
C LYS A 47 7.62 -0.30 -12.27
N LYS A 48 7.59 -1.18 -13.27
CA LYS A 48 6.58 -1.16 -14.33
C LYS A 48 5.17 -1.28 -13.76
N PHE A 49 4.93 -2.20 -12.83
CA PHE A 49 3.66 -2.34 -12.13
C PHE A 49 3.24 -1.04 -11.42
N ALA A 50 4.16 -0.41 -10.70
CA ALA A 50 3.87 0.84 -10.01
C ALA A 50 3.56 1.99 -10.98
N GLU A 51 4.24 2.06 -12.13
CA GLU A 51 4.00 3.06 -13.18
C GLU A 51 2.63 2.87 -13.85
N GLU A 52 2.22 1.62 -14.09
CA GLU A 52 0.95 1.29 -14.76
C GLU A 52 -0.26 1.40 -13.85
N THR A 53 -0.11 1.10 -12.56
CA THR A 53 -1.24 0.99 -11.62
C THR A 53 -1.34 2.14 -10.62
N GLY A 54 -0.27 2.90 -10.43
CA GLY A 54 -0.15 3.87 -9.35
C GLY A 54 -0.05 3.23 -7.95
N ILE A 55 0.17 1.90 -7.87
CA ILE A 55 0.32 1.16 -6.62
C ILE A 55 1.80 0.97 -6.34
N LYS A 56 2.26 1.46 -5.21
CA LYS A 56 3.65 1.32 -4.80
C LYS A 56 3.97 -0.10 -4.33
N VAL A 57 5.10 -0.63 -4.78
CA VAL A 57 5.59 -1.93 -4.29
C VAL A 57 6.58 -1.72 -3.16
N ARG A 58 6.26 -2.22 -1.98
CA ARG A 58 7.16 -2.25 -0.84
C ARG A 58 7.78 -3.62 -0.70
N LEU A 59 9.04 -3.72 -1.06
CA LEU A 59 9.79 -4.97 -1.08
C LEU A 59 10.50 -5.19 0.25
N ILE A 60 10.34 -6.38 0.82
CA ILE A 60 11.04 -6.85 2.01
C ILE A 60 11.75 -8.14 1.62
N GLU A 61 13.07 -8.08 1.53
CA GLU A 61 13.94 -9.18 1.07
C GLU A 61 14.58 -9.91 2.25
N ALA A 62 14.48 -11.22 2.27
CA ALA A 62 15.16 -12.09 3.22
C ALA A 62 15.25 -13.52 2.68
N ALA A 63 15.97 -14.42 3.37
CA ALA A 63 15.96 -15.83 3.03
C ALA A 63 14.53 -16.39 3.09
N GLY A 64 14.16 -17.22 2.11
CA GLY A 64 12.78 -17.72 1.99
C GLY A 64 12.28 -18.44 3.24
N ILE A 65 13.15 -19.17 3.95
CA ILE A 65 12.81 -19.84 5.21
C ILE A 65 12.49 -18.84 6.31
N SER A 66 13.28 -17.77 6.42
CA SER A 66 13.06 -16.71 7.41
C SER A 66 11.77 -15.93 7.15
N LEU A 67 11.36 -15.79 5.87
CA LEU A 67 10.09 -15.18 5.52
C LEU A 67 8.91 -16.05 5.93
N ILE A 68 8.98 -17.36 5.75
CA ILE A 68 7.95 -18.30 6.20
C ILE A 68 7.82 -18.25 7.74
N GLU A 69 8.92 -18.30 8.46
CA GLU A 69 8.93 -18.18 9.92
C GLU A 69 8.37 -16.83 10.39
N ARG A 70 8.66 -15.77 9.66
CA ARG A 70 8.13 -14.44 9.92
C ARG A 70 6.60 -14.42 9.75
N LEU A 71 6.08 -14.95 8.64
CA LEU A 71 4.64 -15.07 8.40
C LEU A 71 3.94 -15.88 9.50
N GLN A 72 4.56 -16.99 9.96
CA GLN A 72 4.02 -17.77 11.06
C GLN A 72 3.92 -16.97 12.36
N ARG A 73 4.94 -16.18 12.70
CA ARG A 73 4.93 -15.31 13.89
C ARG A 73 3.94 -14.16 13.79
N GLU A 74 3.81 -13.56 12.61
CA GLU A 74 2.87 -12.46 12.35
C GLU A 74 1.42 -12.97 12.32
N GLY A 75 1.21 -14.20 11.84
CA GLY A 75 -0.10 -14.81 11.73
C GLY A 75 -1.12 -13.92 11.02
N LYS A 76 -2.30 -13.74 11.61
CA LYS A 76 -3.37 -12.88 11.06
C LYS A 76 -3.02 -11.39 11.01
N ASN A 77 -1.96 -10.98 11.69
CA ASN A 77 -1.49 -9.59 11.71
C ASN A 77 -0.35 -9.35 10.70
N SER A 78 -0.08 -10.32 9.83
CA SER A 78 0.92 -10.16 8.80
C SER A 78 0.59 -8.96 7.92
N GLN A 79 1.63 -8.20 7.58
CA GLN A 79 1.52 -7.08 6.66
C GLN A 79 1.89 -7.46 5.22
N ALA A 80 2.26 -8.73 4.98
CA ALA A 80 2.57 -9.19 3.63
C ALA A 80 1.28 -9.40 2.83
N ASP A 81 1.21 -8.78 1.67
CA ASP A 81 0.15 -9.02 0.68
C ASP A 81 0.54 -10.16 -0.26
N LEU A 82 1.85 -10.31 -0.51
CA LEU A 82 2.41 -11.31 -1.41
C LEU A 82 3.70 -11.89 -0.86
N ILE A 83 3.92 -13.19 -1.06
CA ILE A 83 5.22 -13.84 -0.82
C ILE A 83 5.75 -14.44 -2.13
N LEU A 84 7.02 -14.16 -2.43
CA LEU A 84 7.76 -14.74 -3.56
C LEU A 84 8.86 -15.65 -3.04
N LEU A 85 8.77 -16.92 -3.39
CA LEU A 85 9.75 -17.94 -3.03
C LEU A 85 10.39 -18.53 -4.28
N VAL A 86 11.61 -19.05 -4.16
CA VAL A 86 12.40 -19.51 -5.32
C VAL A 86 12.13 -20.94 -5.72
N ASP A 87 11.42 -21.72 -4.90
CA ASP A 87 11.19 -23.14 -5.17
C ASP A 87 9.79 -23.60 -4.71
N ALA A 88 9.30 -24.63 -5.41
CA ALA A 88 7.99 -25.23 -5.15
C ALA A 88 7.88 -25.87 -3.76
N ALA A 89 8.98 -26.40 -3.21
CA ALA A 89 8.95 -27.04 -1.89
C ALA A 89 8.62 -26.05 -0.79
N ARG A 90 9.18 -24.82 -0.85
CA ARG A 90 8.88 -23.76 0.10
C ARG A 90 7.45 -23.24 -0.04
N ILE A 91 6.96 -23.06 -1.25
CA ILE A 91 5.54 -22.69 -1.49
C ILE A 91 4.60 -23.75 -0.94
N THR A 92 4.87 -25.04 -1.23
CA THR A 92 4.07 -26.15 -0.70
C THR A 92 4.07 -26.18 0.82
N ASN A 93 5.23 -25.93 1.44
CA ASN A 93 5.33 -25.85 2.89
C ASN A 93 4.52 -24.69 3.46
N ALA A 94 4.61 -23.50 2.88
CA ALA A 94 3.82 -22.33 3.27
C ALA A 94 2.31 -22.61 3.16
N ALA A 95 1.87 -23.29 2.09
CA ALA A 95 0.49 -23.70 1.91
C ALA A 95 0.02 -24.69 2.98
N LYS A 96 0.82 -25.73 3.28
CA LYS A 96 0.53 -26.71 4.35
C LYS A 96 0.41 -26.07 5.74
N LEU A 97 1.15 -24.99 5.96
CA LEU A 97 1.08 -24.21 7.20
C LEU A 97 -0.11 -23.23 7.25
N GLY A 98 -0.95 -23.20 6.20
CA GLY A 98 -2.11 -22.31 6.13
C GLY A 98 -1.75 -20.82 6.00
N LEU A 99 -0.57 -20.52 5.47
CA LEU A 99 -0.08 -19.12 5.33
C LEU A 99 -0.55 -18.47 4.03
N LEU A 100 -1.10 -19.25 3.10
CA LEU A 100 -1.55 -18.80 1.78
C LEU A 100 -3.06 -18.90 1.68
N GLN A 101 -3.65 -18.03 0.88
CA GLN A 101 -5.07 -18.06 0.53
C GLN A 101 -5.24 -18.37 -0.96
N SER A 102 -6.37 -18.94 -1.32
CA SER A 102 -6.74 -19.14 -2.72
C SER A 102 -6.97 -17.81 -3.42
N ILE A 103 -6.53 -17.71 -4.65
CA ILE A 103 -6.78 -16.57 -5.53
C ILE A 103 -7.70 -17.06 -6.65
N ASP A 104 -8.82 -16.36 -6.83
CA ASP A 104 -9.71 -16.52 -7.97
C ASP A 104 -9.50 -15.32 -8.88
N SER A 105 -8.96 -15.55 -10.09
CA SER A 105 -8.62 -14.51 -11.04
C SER A 105 -8.75 -15.01 -12.47
N ALA A 106 -9.65 -14.40 -13.24
CA ALA A 106 -9.83 -14.71 -14.65
C ALA A 106 -8.55 -14.51 -15.49
N SER A 107 -7.68 -13.56 -15.09
CA SER A 107 -6.39 -13.37 -15.76
C SER A 107 -5.45 -14.54 -15.53
N LEU A 108 -5.44 -15.13 -14.33
CA LEU A 108 -4.61 -16.31 -14.05
C LEU A 108 -5.11 -17.53 -14.80
N GLU A 109 -6.42 -17.70 -14.94
CA GLU A 109 -7.00 -18.82 -15.70
C GLU A 109 -6.66 -18.76 -17.19
N ASN A 110 -6.57 -17.55 -17.76
CA ASN A 110 -6.27 -17.37 -19.17
C ASN A 110 -4.78 -17.37 -19.51
N ASP A 111 -3.92 -16.92 -18.58
CA ASP A 111 -2.50 -16.68 -18.85
C ASP A 111 -1.60 -17.79 -18.28
N VAL A 112 -2.10 -18.61 -17.38
CA VAL A 112 -1.37 -19.77 -16.86
C VAL A 112 -1.73 -21.00 -17.70
N LEU A 113 -0.79 -21.43 -18.56
CA LEU A 113 -0.88 -22.70 -19.25
C LEU A 113 -0.76 -23.81 -18.19
N LEU A 114 -1.89 -24.39 -17.87
CA LEU A 114 -1.96 -25.63 -17.06
C LEU A 114 -1.72 -26.80 -18.03
N ASP A 115 -0.45 -27.13 -18.30
CA ASP A 115 -0.04 -28.39 -18.92
C ASP A 115 0.11 -29.50 -17.88
#